data_fa3165e22c46af1c838b0839eccaa4eb
#
_entry.id   fa3165e22c46af1c838b0839eccaa4eb
#
_cell.length_a   1.000
_cell.length_b   1.000
_cell.length_c   1.000
_cell.angle_alpha   90.00
_cell.angle_beta   90.00
_cell.angle_gamma   90.00
#
_symmetry.space_group_name_H-M   'P 1'
#
loop_
_entity.id
_entity.type
_entity.pdbx_description
1 polymer ?
#
loop_
_entity_poly.entity_id
_entity_poly.type
_entity_poly.pdbx_seq_one_letter_code
_entity_poly.pdbx_strand_id
1 'polypeptide(L)'
;MNIVLSFIGTLPSYIKESIYQIRLFYKDDIYLIINDLESPYISYLNNYNVKIIPYNTVINNVLISIVNQHIHKFLIVKGLTGREELFIRSFERFFLLKNLMTSHNLSNCLFLELDNLIYDDPYKWIAEFSKHELCYMYDHDDRCSSGLMYINNSNSLDNFLNYILYFITNSNDFMNEMSTLYRYYTLSTSSVQILPTYWKKDNIPVMAKENYGLYNDSIFDALAIGCFLLGLDPYHTNGKIETGRKAEWCAIDYTKDVFEWKLDEEGRRIPFMYDGAKWLRINNLHIHSKDLKSGLSKEML
;
A
#
# COMPACT_ATOMS: atom_id res chain seq x y z
N MET A 1 4.42 3.35 -16.87
CA MET A 1 3.68 3.08 -15.59
C MET A 1 3.37 4.41 -14.94
N ASN A 2 2.29 4.52 -14.18
CA ASN A 2 1.93 5.76 -13.47
C ASN A 2 1.88 5.48 -11.97
N ILE A 3 2.45 6.33 -11.14
CA ILE A 3 2.26 6.24 -9.68
C ILE A 3 1.03 7.05 -9.29
N VAL A 4 0.16 6.45 -8.47
CA VAL A 4 -1.05 7.09 -7.95
C VAL A 4 -1.05 7.01 -6.43
N LEU A 5 -1.32 8.15 -5.80
CA LEU A 5 -1.49 8.30 -4.36
C LEU A 5 -2.88 8.88 -4.09
N SER A 6 -3.44 8.63 -2.92
CA SER A 6 -4.67 9.30 -2.50
C SER A 6 -4.63 9.60 -1.01
N PHE A 7 -5.14 10.78 -0.65
CA PHE A 7 -5.30 11.16 0.74
C PHE A 7 -6.51 12.08 0.91
N ILE A 8 -7.46 11.66 1.73
CA ILE A 8 -8.68 12.43 2.01
C ILE A 8 -8.65 12.85 3.47
N GLY A 9 -8.58 14.14 3.70
CA GLY A 9 -8.38 14.79 5.00
C GLY A 9 -7.34 15.90 4.89
N THR A 10 -6.87 16.44 6.00
CA THR A 10 -5.76 17.40 6.06
C THR A 10 -4.46 16.70 5.67
N LEU A 11 -3.80 17.19 4.62
CA LEU A 11 -2.60 16.56 4.07
C LEU A 11 -1.47 16.56 5.10
N PRO A 12 -0.91 15.39 5.46
CA PRO A 12 0.11 15.29 6.51
C PRO A 12 1.47 15.82 6.05
N SER A 13 2.29 16.28 7.01
CA SER A 13 3.62 16.83 6.70
C SER A 13 4.56 15.84 6.05
N TYR A 14 4.45 14.55 6.37
CA TYR A 14 5.28 13.49 5.79
C TYR A 14 5.02 13.22 4.30
N ILE A 15 4.06 13.92 3.68
CA ILE A 15 3.89 13.91 2.21
C ILE A 15 5.17 14.34 1.49
N LYS A 16 5.98 15.22 2.11
CA LYS A 16 7.24 15.68 1.53
C LYS A 16 8.26 14.53 1.44
N GLU A 17 8.39 13.77 2.53
CA GLU A 17 9.26 12.60 2.59
C GLU A 17 8.80 11.51 1.61
N SER A 18 7.49 11.26 1.54
CA SER A 18 6.89 10.30 0.60
C SER A 18 7.24 10.64 -0.86
N ILE A 19 6.96 11.87 -1.30
CA ILE A 19 7.23 12.31 -2.68
C ILE A 19 8.73 12.37 -2.96
N TYR A 20 9.54 12.86 -2.01
CA TYR A 20 11.00 12.87 -2.15
C TYR A 20 11.54 11.46 -2.39
N GLN A 21 11.15 10.49 -1.58
CA GLN A 21 11.58 9.11 -1.71
C GLN A 21 11.16 8.50 -3.05
N ILE A 22 9.91 8.70 -3.48
CA ILE A 22 9.45 8.23 -4.78
C ILE A 22 10.34 8.80 -5.89
N ARG A 23 10.68 10.09 -5.84
CA ARG A 23 11.49 10.78 -6.86
C ARG A 23 12.96 10.33 -6.90
N LEU A 24 13.47 9.69 -5.86
CA LEU A 24 14.79 9.06 -5.92
C LEU A 24 14.83 7.86 -6.89
N PHE A 25 13.70 7.19 -7.10
CA PHE A 25 13.61 5.95 -7.89
C PHE A 25 12.72 6.05 -9.13
N TYR A 26 11.85 7.06 -9.20
CA TYR A 26 10.84 7.18 -10.25
C TYR A 26 10.76 8.61 -10.79
N LYS A 27 10.77 8.76 -12.15
CA LYS A 27 10.88 10.09 -12.81
C LYS A 27 9.61 10.53 -13.54
N ASP A 28 8.70 9.60 -13.85
CA ASP A 28 7.51 9.89 -14.64
C ASP A 28 6.35 10.44 -13.78
N ASP A 29 5.14 10.36 -14.32
CA ASP A 29 3.95 10.99 -13.72
C ASP A 29 3.56 10.39 -12.38
N ILE A 30 3.41 11.26 -11.38
CA ILE A 30 2.80 10.99 -10.08
C ILE A 30 1.47 11.74 -10.03
N TYR A 31 0.39 11.01 -9.77
CA TYR A 31 -0.95 11.55 -9.55
C TYR A 31 -1.26 11.49 -8.06
N LEU A 32 -1.77 12.58 -7.49
CA LEU A 32 -2.17 12.64 -6.09
C LEU A 32 -3.61 13.13 -5.97
N ILE A 33 -4.52 12.25 -5.54
CA ILE A 33 -5.92 12.59 -5.28
C ILE A 33 -6.04 13.17 -3.88
N ILE A 34 -6.50 14.40 -3.75
CA ILE A 34 -6.69 15.09 -2.46
C ILE A 34 -7.95 15.95 -2.45
N ASN A 35 -8.48 16.21 -1.25
CA ASN A 35 -9.50 17.22 -1.01
C ASN A 35 -8.95 18.52 -0.40
N ASP A 36 -7.74 18.50 0.17
CA ASP A 36 -7.05 19.64 0.82
C ASP A 36 -6.23 20.44 -0.21
N LEU A 37 -6.93 21.17 -1.09
CA LEU A 37 -6.30 21.95 -2.17
C LEU A 37 -5.61 23.23 -1.68
N GLU A 38 -5.85 23.65 -0.44
CA GLU A 38 -5.22 24.80 0.19
C GLU A 38 -4.06 24.42 1.11
N SER A 39 -3.67 23.15 1.11
CA SER A 39 -2.56 22.66 1.90
C SER A 39 -1.27 23.44 1.66
N PRO A 40 -0.50 23.76 2.72
CA PRO A 40 0.80 24.46 2.58
C PRO A 40 1.83 23.64 1.78
N TYR A 41 1.55 22.36 1.50
CA TYR A 41 2.44 21.48 0.75
C TYR A 41 2.22 21.52 -0.76
N ILE A 42 1.19 22.20 -1.28
CA ILE A 42 0.87 22.25 -2.72
C ILE A 42 2.05 22.80 -3.54
N SER A 43 2.68 23.89 -3.08
CA SER A 43 3.85 24.45 -3.77
C SER A 43 5.01 23.45 -3.86
N TYR A 44 5.28 22.71 -2.77
CA TYR A 44 6.28 21.65 -2.75
C TYR A 44 5.95 20.54 -3.75
N LEU A 45 4.71 20.06 -3.77
CA LEU A 45 4.25 19.02 -4.69
C LEU A 45 4.41 19.42 -6.15
N ASN A 46 4.08 20.67 -6.48
CA ASN A 46 4.25 21.22 -7.83
C ASN A 46 5.73 21.26 -8.26
N ASN A 47 6.65 21.60 -7.35
CA ASN A 47 8.09 21.57 -7.62
C ASN A 47 8.62 20.17 -7.91
N TYR A 48 7.95 19.13 -7.42
CA TYR A 48 8.24 17.73 -7.70
C TYR A 48 7.39 17.16 -8.86
N ASN A 49 6.73 18.00 -9.66
CA ASN A 49 5.88 17.61 -10.79
C ASN A 49 4.82 16.57 -10.41
N VAL A 50 4.17 16.75 -9.25
CA VAL A 50 3.04 15.91 -8.83
C VAL A 50 1.76 16.52 -9.44
N LYS A 51 1.01 15.70 -10.16
CA LYS A 51 -0.29 16.08 -10.72
C LYS A 51 -1.36 15.98 -9.66
N ILE A 52 -1.79 17.13 -9.15
CA ILE A 52 -2.85 17.21 -8.14
C ILE A 52 -4.21 16.96 -8.81
N ILE A 53 -4.94 15.97 -8.29
CA ILE A 53 -6.28 15.61 -8.72
C ILE A 53 -7.27 15.98 -7.62
N PRO A 54 -8.15 16.95 -7.85
CA PRO A 54 -9.17 17.29 -6.88
C PRO A 54 -10.14 16.12 -6.65
N TYR A 55 -10.33 15.73 -5.41
CA TYR A 55 -11.19 14.62 -4.99
C TYR A 55 -12.59 14.67 -5.61
N ASN A 56 -13.21 15.85 -5.67
CA ASN A 56 -14.56 16.06 -6.22
C ASN A 56 -14.66 15.76 -7.73
N THR A 57 -13.55 15.66 -8.46
CA THR A 57 -13.54 15.33 -9.89
C THR A 57 -13.54 13.82 -10.15
N VAL A 58 -13.22 13.01 -9.14
CA VAL A 58 -13.10 11.55 -9.26
C VAL A 58 -14.01 10.77 -8.29
N ILE A 59 -14.77 11.45 -7.43
CA ILE A 59 -15.68 10.79 -6.49
C ILE A 59 -16.93 10.23 -7.22
N ASN A 60 -17.39 9.06 -6.76
CA ASN A 60 -18.71 8.51 -7.11
C ASN A 60 -19.59 8.42 -5.87
N ASN A 61 -20.36 9.45 -5.62
CA ASN A 61 -21.16 9.59 -4.40
C ASN A 61 -22.17 8.45 -4.19
N VAL A 62 -22.71 7.84 -5.25
CA VAL A 62 -23.69 6.75 -5.14
C VAL A 62 -23.02 5.50 -4.58
N LEU A 63 -21.92 5.07 -5.19
CA LEU A 63 -21.19 3.87 -4.76
C LEU A 63 -20.63 4.04 -3.35
N ILE A 64 -20.08 5.21 -3.05
CA ILE A 64 -19.54 5.52 -1.72
C ILE A 64 -20.66 5.54 -0.67
N SER A 65 -21.85 6.05 -1.00
CA SER A 65 -22.99 6.02 -0.08
C SER A 65 -23.41 4.58 0.27
N ILE A 66 -23.41 3.66 -0.70
CA ILE A 66 -23.70 2.24 -0.46
C ILE A 66 -22.65 1.64 0.50
N VAL A 67 -21.36 1.88 0.26
CA VAL A 67 -20.27 1.40 1.11
C VAL A 67 -20.40 1.95 2.53
N ASN A 68 -20.66 3.25 2.66
CA ASN A 68 -20.77 3.93 3.95
C ASN A 68 -21.91 3.36 4.80
N GLN A 69 -23.10 3.23 4.23
CA GLN A 69 -24.26 2.67 4.94
C GLN A 69 -23.96 1.28 5.47
N HIS A 70 -23.25 0.48 4.70
CA HIS A 70 -22.92 -0.89 5.05
C HIS A 70 -21.86 -0.94 6.14
N ILE A 71 -20.79 -0.16 6.02
CA ILE A 71 -19.71 -0.09 7.02
C ILE A 71 -20.24 0.38 8.36
N HIS A 72 -21.06 1.43 8.40
CA HIS A 72 -21.67 1.91 9.65
C HIS A 72 -22.48 0.83 10.36
N LYS A 73 -23.27 0.05 9.63
CA LYS A 73 -24.04 -1.08 10.19
C LYS A 73 -23.13 -2.08 10.93
N PHE A 74 -21.97 -2.41 10.34
CA PHE A 74 -21.09 -3.42 10.94
C PHE A 74 -20.19 -2.88 12.04
N LEU A 75 -19.70 -1.65 11.93
CA LEU A 75 -18.83 -1.06 12.96
C LEU A 75 -19.56 -0.93 14.30
N ILE A 76 -20.87 -0.59 14.27
CA ILE A 76 -21.70 -0.58 15.47
C ILE A 76 -21.76 -1.97 16.09
N VAL A 77 -22.02 -3.01 15.29
CA VAL A 77 -22.11 -4.40 15.77
C VAL A 77 -20.78 -4.90 16.35
N LYS A 78 -19.65 -4.47 15.80
CA LYS A 78 -18.30 -4.90 16.22
C LYS A 78 -17.71 -4.01 17.33
N GLY A 79 -18.41 -2.97 17.79
CA GLY A 79 -17.88 -2.04 18.79
C GLY A 79 -16.66 -1.25 18.35
N LEU A 80 -16.50 -1.03 17.04
CA LEU A 80 -15.39 -0.27 16.42
C LEU A 80 -15.80 1.17 16.12
N THR A 81 -16.71 1.73 16.90
CA THR A 81 -17.13 3.12 16.78
C THR A 81 -15.95 4.07 16.98
N GLY A 82 -15.90 5.13 16.16
CA GLY A 82 -14.80 6.10 16.14
C GLY A 82 -13.67 5.77 15.15
N ARG A 83 -13.76 4.66 14.40
CA ARG A 83 -12.82 4.31 13.33
C ARG A 83 -13.48 4.23 11.95
N GLU A 84 -14.68 4.75 11.83
CA GLU A 84 -15.52 4.69 10.63
C GLU A 84 -14.80 5.28 9.41
N GLU A 85 -14.21 6.46 9.59
CA GLU A 85 -13.48 7.14 8.51
C GLU A 85 -12.34 6.28 7.94
N LEU A 86 -11.58 5.59 8.79
CA LEU A 86 -10.51 4.71 8.33
C LEU A 86 -11.04 3.64 7.38
N PHE A 87 -12.10 2.93 7.77
CA PHE A 87 -12.68 1.85 6.96
C PHE A 87 -13.35 2.36 5.69
N ILE A 88 -14.03 3.51 5.78
CA ILE A 88 -14.66 4.14 4.63
C ILE A 88 -13.59 4.53 3.60
N ARG A 89 -12.54 5.24 4.02
CA ARG A 89 -11.48 5.73 3.13
C ARG A 89 -10.65 4.59 2.53
N SER A 90 -10.47 3.50 3.27
CA SER A 90 -9.77 2.33 2.75
C SER A 90 -10.50 1.63 1.60
N PHE A 91 -11.84 1.66 1.56
CA PHE A 91 -12.62 1.20 0.41
C PHE A 91 -12.78 2.25 -0.68
N GLU A 92 -13.04 3.50 -0.29
CA GLU A 92 -13.30 4.61 -1.21
C GLU A 92 -12.17 4.78 -2.22
N ARG A 93 -10.92 4.61 -1.81
CA ARG A 93 -9.75 4.76 -2.67
C ARG A 93 -9.81 3.92 -3.95
N PHE A 94 -10.39 2.72 -3.93
CA PHE A 94 -10.50 1.89 -5.13
C PHE A 94 -11.47 2.48 -6.16
N PHE A 95 -12.56 3.09 -5.70
CA PHE A 95 -13.48 3.82 -6.57
C PHE A 95 -12.85 5.08 -7.15
N LEU A 96 -12.08 5.81 -6.35
CA LEU A 96 -11.34 6.98 -6.80
C LEU A 96 -10.28 6.61 -7.85
N LEU A 97 -9.53 5.52 -7.62
CA LEU A 97 -8.55 4.98 -8.55
C LEU A 97 -9.21 4.60 -9.89
N LYS A 98 -10.32 3.86 -9.84
CA LYS A 98 -11.09 3.50 -11.04
C LYS A 98 -11.49 4.72 -11.85
N ASN A 99 -12.06 5.72 -11.20
CA ASN A 99 -12.54 6.93 -11.87
C ASN A 99 -11.38 7.76 -12.43
N LEU A 100 -10.27 7.90 -11.69
CA LEU A 100 -9.05 8.55 -12.18
C LEU A 100 -8.52 7.84 -13.42
N MET A 101 -8.34 6.51 -13.35
CA MET A 101 -7.80 5.73 -14.45
C MET A 101 -8.67 5.83 -15.70
N THR A 102 -10.00 5.84 -15.52
CA THR A 102 -10.95 5.99 -16.64
C THR A 102 -10.90 7.39 -17.24
N SER A 103 -10.95 8.44 -16.43
CA SER A 103 -11.02 9.83 -16.89
C SER A 103 -9.73 10.32 -17.54
N HIS A 104 -8.60 9.77 -17.14
CA HIS A 104 -7.27 10.12 -17.68
C HIS A 104 -6.70 9.07 -18.62
N ASN A 105 -7.47 8.02 -18.94
CA ASN A 105 -7.04 6.90 -19.79
C ASN A 105 -5.71 6.28 -19.32
N LEU A 106 -5.59 6.05 -17.98
CA LEU A 106 -4.39 5.48 -17.38
C LEU A 106 -4.42 3.96 -17.39
N SER A 107 -3.27 3.37 -17.64
CA SER A 107 -2.99 1.94 -17.48
C SER A 107 -1.66 1.74 -16.77
N ASN A 108 -1.39 0.53 -16.31
CA ASN A 108 -0.18 0.20 -15.56
C ASN A 108 0.05 1.18 -14.41
N CYS A 109 -0.92 1.27 -13.50
CA CYS A 109 -0.84 2.14 -12.34
C CYS A 109 -0.27 1.39 -11.14
N LEU A 110 0.65 2.02 -10.42
CA LEU A 110 1.11 1.61 -9.11
C LEU A 110 0.51 2.55 -8.08
N PHE A 111 -0.46 2.05 -7.33
CA PHE A 111 -1.01 2.75 -6.17
C PHE A 111 -0.07 2.57 -4.98
N LEU A 112 0.18 3.67 -4.27
CA LEU A 112 0.94 3.68 -3.01
C LEU A 112 0.17 4.46 -1.95
N GLU A 113 0.13 3.95 -0.72
CA GLU A 113 -0.23 4.77 0.44
C GLU A 113 0.89 5.76 0.73
N LEU A 114 0.56 6.93 1.29
CA LEU A 114 1.55 8.00 1.52
C LEU A 114 2.69 7.61 2.47
N ASP A 115 2.46 6.63 3.31
CA ASP A 115 3.42 6.09 4.27
C ASP A 115 4.13 4.81 3.77
N ASN A 116 4.04 4.55 2.47
CA ASN A 116 4.72 3.43 1.83
C ASN A 116 5.89 3.95 0.96
N LEU A 117 7.11 3.77 1.45
CA LEU A 117 8.33 4.20 0.76
C LEU A 117 8.85 3.10 -0.15
N ILE A 118 9.15 3.42 -1.41
CA ILE A 118 9.76 2.49 -2.37
C ILE A 118 11.29 2.63 -2.38
N TYR A 119 11.99 1.51 -2.65
CA TYR A 119 13.46 1.43 -2.64
C TYR A 119 14.05 0.84 -3.92
N ASP A 120 13.25 0.75 -4.97
CA ASP A 120 13.72 0.39 -6.31
C ASP A 120 12.92 1.11 -7.39
N ASP A 121 13.42 1.08 -8.62
CA ASP A 121 12.72 1.57 -9.78
C ASP A 121 11.54 0.63 -10.09
N PRO A 122 10.29 1.12 -9.99
CA PRO A 122 9.11 0.29 -10.25
C PRO A 122 9.04 -0.27 -11.67
N TYR A 123 9.77 0.28 -12.63
CA TYR A 123 9.85 -0.28 -13.97
C TYR A 123 10.49 -1.66 -14.03
N LYS A 124 11.31 -2.01 -13.04
CA LYS A 124 11.89 -3.36 -12.94
C LYS A 124 10.84 -4.43 -12.65
N TRP A 125 9.68 -4.05 -12.11
CA TRP A 125 8.61 -4.98 -11.75
C TRP A 125 7.55 -5.12 -12.84
N ILE A 126 7.47 -4.17 -13.79
CA ILE A 126 6.38 -4.07 -14.75
C ILE A 126 6.20 -5.32 -15.62
N ALA A 127 7.29 -6.00 -15.96
CA ALA A 127 7.26 -7.21 -16.79
C ALA A 127 6.51 -8.36 -16.12
N GLU A 128 6.60 -8.46 -14.79
CA GLU A 128 5.84 -9.45 -14.01
C GLU A 128 4.44 -8.92 -13.67
N PHE A 129 4.34 -7.68 -13.22
CA PHE A 129 3.07 -7.07 -12.88
C PHE A 129 2.06 -7.13 -14.02
N SER A 130 2.46 -6.80 -15.25
CA SER A 130 1.57 -6.73 -16.42
C SER A 130 0.98 -8.07 -16.87
N LYS A 131 1.44 -9.18 -16.32
CA LYS A 131 0.84 -10.51 -16.54
C LYS A 131 -0.46 -10.70 -15.76
N HIS A 132 -0.76 -9.81 -14.82
CA HIS A 132 -1.90 -9.91 -13.91
C HIS A 132 -2.78 -8.66 -13.97
N GLU A 133 -4.03 -8.80 -13.57
CA GLU A 133 -4.95 -7.65 -13.45
C GLU A 133 -4.59 -6.78 -12.25
N LEU A 134 -4.30 -7.43 -11.11
CA LEU A 134 -3.94 -6.79 -9.85
C LEU A 134 -2.75 -7.52 -9.21
N CYS A 135 -1.83 -6.75 -8.60
CA CYS A 135 -0.78 -7.32 -7.74
C CYS A 135 -0.77 -6.56 -6.41
N TYR A 136 -0.77 -7.29 -5.29
CA TYR A 136 -0.72 -6.71 -3.95
C TYR A 136 -0.12 -7.70 -2.94
N MET A 137 0.03 -7.30 -1.69
CA MET A 137 0.79 -8.04 -0.70
C MET A 137 -0.12 -8.84 0.23
N TYR A 138 0.33 -10.03 0.62
CA TYR A 138 -0.26 -10.78 1.72
C TYR A 138 0.26 -10.23 3.05
N ASP A 139 -0.65 -10.03 4.03
CA ASP A 139 -0.30 -9.54 5.37
C ASP A 139 -0.24 -10.70 6.37
N HIS A 140 -1.39 -11.28 6.72
CA HIS A 140 -1.45 -12.47 7.57
C HIS A 140 -2.84 -13.13 7.48
N ASP A 141 -2.93 -14.41 7.89
CA ASP A 141 -4.15 -15.22 7.97
C ASP A 141 -5.08 -15.05 6.75
N ASP A 142 -6.12 -14.25 6.87
CA ASP A 142 -7.11 -13.96 5.84
C ASP A 142 -7.05 -12.50 5.35
N ARG A 143 -5.87 -11.88 5.35
CA ARG A 143 -5.69 -10.46 5.05
C ARG A 143 -4.60 -10.21 4.01
N CYS A 144 -4.89 -9.28 3.09
CA CYS A 144 -3.93 -8.68 2.16
C CYS A 144 -3.88 -7.16 2.33
N SER A 145 -2.77 -6.55 1.95
CA SER A 145 -2.56 -5.10 2.01
C SER A 145 -2.47 -4.52 0.63
N SER A 146 -3.14 -3.38 0.42
CA SER A 146 -3.03 -2.54 -0.76
C SER A 146 -2.10 -1.34 -0.57
N GLY A 147 -1.30 -1.29 0.49
CA GLY A 147 -0.36 -0.21 0.73
C GLY A 147 0.60 0.05 -0.44
N LEU A 148 0.91 -1.01 -1.21
CA LEU A 148 1.44 -0.98 -2.56
C LEU A 148 0.59 -1.91 -3.41
N MET A 149 -0.02 -1.42 -4.50
CA MET A 149 -0.90 -2.21 -5.36
C MET A 149 -0.71 -1.84 -6.82
N TYR A 150 -0.37 -2.82 -7.65
CA TYR A 150 -0.40 -2.65 -9.10
C TYR A 150 -1.80 -2.89 -9.66
N ILE A 151 -2.18 -2.09 -10.65
CA ILE A 151 -3.45 -2.15 -11.36
C ILE A 151 -3.15 -2.03 -12.85
N ASN A 152 -3.47 -3.08 -13.62
CA ASN A 152 -3.15 -3.14 -15.04
C ASN A 152 -3.91 -2.05 -15.83
N ASN A 153 -5.23 -2.01 -15.68
CA ASN A 153 -6.08 -1.01 -16.32
C ASN A 153 -7.35 -0.77 -15.50
N SER A 154 -8.17 0.18 -15.92
CA SER A 154 -9.40 0.51 -15.18
C SER A 154 -10.39 -0.65 -15.09
N ASN A 155 -10.46 -1.53 -16.11
CA ASN A 155 -11.36 -2.69 -16.09
C ASN A 155 -10.93 -3.75 -15.06
N SER A 156 -9.63 -3.83 -14.74
CA SER A 156 -9.12 -4.70 -13.67
C SER A 156 -9.74 -4.37 -12.31
N LEU A 157 -10.08 -3.11 -12.07
CA LEU A 157 -10.80 -2.71 -10.85
C LEU A 157 -12.30 -3.01 -10.92
N ASP A 158 -12.93 -3.10 -12.08
CA ASP A 158 -14.38 -3.36 -12.19
C ASP A 158 -14.76 -4.67 -11.53
N ASN A 159 -14.02 -5.73 -11.80
CA ASN A 159 -14.28 -7.05 -11.20
C ASN A 159 -14.16 -7.01 -9.67
N PHE A 160 -13.13 -6.35 -9.17
CA PHE A 160 -12.91 -6.19 -7.74
C PHE A 160 -13.98 -5.30 -7.08
N LEU A 161 -14.33 -4.18 -7.69
CA LEU A 161 -15.38 -3.28 -7.18
C LEU A 161 -16.77 -3.94 -7.20
N ASN A 162 -17.09 -4.69 -8.26
CA ASN A 162 -18.34 -5.47 -8.34
C ASN A 162 -18.37 -6.54 -7.24
N TYR A 163 -17.23 -7.19 -6.95
CA TYR A 163 -17.13 -8.12 -5.84
C TYR A 163 -17.39 -7.43 -4.49
N ILE A 164 -16.77 -6.26 -4.25
CA ILE A 164 -17.02 -5.46 -3.04
C ILE A 164 -18.53 -5.16 -2.90
N LEU A 165 -19.14 -4.62 -3.94
CA LEU A 165 -20.56 -4.24 -3.93
C LEU A 165 -21.47 -5.46 -3.71
N TYR A 166 -21.20 -6.56 -4.43
CA TYR A 166 -21.94 -7.81 -4.25
C TYR A 166 -21.85 -8.32 -2.81
N PHE A 167 -20.66 -8.37 -2.25
CA PHE A 167 -20.46 -8.85 -0.89
C PHE A 167 -21.15 -7.96 0.14
N ILE A 168 -20.94 -6.64 0.03
CA ILE A 168 -21.55 -5.64 0.88
C ILE A 168 -23.08 -5.75 0.90
N THR A 169 -23.71 -6.02 -0.25
CA THR A 169 -25.17 -6.08 -0.36
C THR A 169 -25.76 -7.44 0.05
N ASN A 170 -24.97 -8.52 -0.01
CA ASN A 170 -25.48 -9.89 0.18
C ASN A 170 -24.93 -10.61 1.42
N SER A 171 -23.93 -10.07 2.11
CA SER A 171 -23.37 -10.66 3.31
C SER A 171 -23.77 -9.91 4.58
N ASN A 172 -23.94 -10.67 5.67
CA ASN A 172 -24.09 -10.13 7.01
C ASN A 172 -22.75 -10.10 7.78
N ASP A 173 -21.66 -10.54 7.14
CA ASP A 173 -20.32 -10.54 7.75
C ASP A 173 -19.68 -9.15 7.64
N PHE A 174 -18.93 -8.77 8.68
CA PHE A 174 -18.06 -7.61 8.59
C PHE A 174 -16.87 -7.91 7.68
N MET A 175 -16.60 -7.00 6.77
CA MET A 175 -15.35 -6.97 6.01
C MET A 175 -14.69 -5.60 6.11
N ASN A 176 -13.38 -5.61 6.31
CA ASN A 176 -12.53 -4.49 5.96
C ASN A 176 -11.90 -4.72 4.58
N GLU A 177 -11.23 -3.72 4.05
CA GLU A 177 -10.61 -3.81 2.72
C GLU A 177 -9.54 -4.91 2.65
N MET A 178 -8.79 -5.16 3.74
CA MET A 178 -7.72 -6.17 3.77
C MET A 178 -8.26 -7.59 3.67
N SER A 179 -9.33 -7.91 4.41
CA SER A 179 -10.01 -9.22 4.29
C SER A 179 -10.74 -9.37 2.96
N THR A 180 -11.23 -8.27 2.39
CA THR A 180 -11.84 -8.26 1.06
C THR A 180 -10.82 -8.60 -0.03
N LEU A 181 -9.64 -8.01 0.02
CA LEU A 181 -8.54 -8.31 -0.91
C LEU A 181 -8.13 -9.79 -0.85
N TYR A 182 -8.01 -10.35 0.37
CA TYR A 182 -7.67 -11.76 0.54
C TYR A 182 -8.76 -12.69 -0.06
N ARG A 183 -10.03 -12.43 0.25
CA ARG A 183 -11.15 -13.23 -0.30
C ARG A 183 -11.23 -13.10 -1.82
N TYR A 184 -11.03 -11.90 -2.36
CA TYR A 184 -10.99 -11.71 -3.81
C TYR A 184 -9.85 -12.48 -4.46
N TYR A 185 -8.66 -12.49 -3.87
CA TYR A 185 -7.54 -13.32 -4.31
C TYR A 185 -7.91 -14.81 -4.36
N THR A 186 -8.55 -15.34 -3.32
CA THR A 186 -8.92 -16.78 -3.27
C THR A 186 -9.93 -17.18 -4.36
N LEU A 187 -10.71 -16.23 -4.87
CA LEU A 187 -11.68 -16.43 -5.95
C LEU A 187 -11.10 -16.15 -7.35
N SER A 188 -9.98 -15.43 -7.43
CA SER A 188 -9.44 -14.84 -8.67
C SER A 188 -7.94 -15.09 -8.83
N THR A 189 -7.45 -16.27 -8.45
CA THR A 189 -6.03 -16.62 -8.42
C THR A 189 -5.33 -16.56 -9.79
N SER A 190 -6.08 -16.59 -10.90
CA SER A 190 -5.51 -16.44 -12.25
C SER A 190 -5.29 -15.00 -12.67
N SER A 191 -6.00 -14.05 -12.07
CA SER A 191 -5.92 -12.62 -12.42
C SER A 191 -5.23 -11.77 -11.35
N VAL A 192 -5.06 -12.32 -10.13
CA VAL A 192 -4.42 -11.62 -9.01
C VAL A 192 -3.10 -12.30 -8.66
N GLN A 193 -2.03 -11.52 -8.58
CA GLN A 193 -0.72 -11.94 -8.09
C GLN A 193 -0.51 -11.45 -6.66
N ILE A 194 -0.18 -12.37 -5.75
CA ILE A 194 0.35 -12.03 -4.45
C ILE A 194 1.85 -11.79 -4.56
N LEU A 195 2.31 -10.61 -4.17
CA LEU A 195 3.71 -10.23 -4.23
C LEU A 195 4.53 -10.98 -3.18
N PRO A 196 5.78 -11.37 -3.50
CA PRO A 196 6.61 -12.13 -2.59
C PRO A 196 6.95 -11.32 -1.34
N THR A 197 6.85 -11.95 -0.19
CA THR A 197 7.30 -11.42 1.10
C THR A 197 8.08 -12.49 1.85
N TYR A 198 8.62 -12.18 3.02
CA TYR A 198 9.37 -13.16 3.81
C TYR A 198 8.52 -13.74 4.93
N TRP A 199 8.56 -15.07 5.06
CA TRP A 199 7.78 -15.79 6.04
C TRP A 199 8.52 -17.01 6.61
N LYS A 200 8.43 -17.22 7.92
CA LYS A 200 8.94 -18.41 8.60
C LYS A 200 7.86 -19.42 8.96
N LYS A 201 6.58 -19.10 8.80
CA LYS A 201 5.45 -19.98 9.18
C LYS A 201 4.95 -20.80 7.99
N ASP A 202 4.40 -22.01 8.30
CA ASP A 202 4.03 -23.00 7.29
C ASP A 202 2.73 -22.70 6.53
N ASN A 203 1.78 -21.95 7.12
CA ASN A 203 0.42 -21.75 6.60
C ASN A 203 0.27 -20.52 5.68
N ILE A 204 1.24 -20.25 4.82
CA ILE A 204 1.25 -19.05 3.98
C ILE A 204 1.05 -19.43 2.52
N PRO A 205 0.34 -18.62 1.72
CA PRO A 205 0.22 -18.86 0.28
C PRO A 205 1.59 -19.09 -0.35
N VAL A 206 1.74 -20.20 -1.06
CA VAL A 206 2.99 -20.59 -1.72
C VAL A 206 3.54 -19.44 -2.57
N MET A 207 2.67 -18.70 -3.26
CA MET A 207 3.04 -17.55 -4.09
C MET A 207 3.75 -16.43 -3.31
N ALA A 208 3.39 -16.20 -2.05
CA ALA A 208 4.04 -15.19 -1.22
C ALA A 208 5.48 -15.59 -0.81
N LYS A 209 5.82 -16.87 -0.87
CA LYS A 209 7.14 -17.41 -0.50
C LYS A 209 8.08 -17.57 -1.70
N GLU A 210 7.59 -18.00 -2.85
CA GLU A 210 8.39 -18.59 -3.91
C GLU A 210 8.70 -17.62 -5.08
N ASN A 211 7.94 -16.54 -5.19
CA ASN A 211 8.01 -15.68 -6.35
C ASN A 211 9.10 -14.60 -6.31
N TYR A 212 9.91 -14.53 -5.26
CA TYR A 212 10.94 -13.47 -5.18
C TYR A 212 12.00 -13.55 -6.31
N GLY A 213 12.25 -14.72 -6.88
CA GLY A 213 13.10 -14.88 -8.06
C GLY A 213 12.58 -14.13 -9.29
N LEU A 214 11.25 -13.97 -9.44
CA LEU A 214 10.62 -13.20 -10.51
C LEU A 214 10.86 -11.69 -10.37
N TYR A 215 11.25 -11.24 -9.18
CA TYR A 215 11.51 -9.85 -8.81
C TYR A 215 12.99 -9.60 -8.47
N ASN A 216 13.92 -10.31 -9.16
CA ASN A 216 15.37 -10.17 -8.96
C ASN A 216 15.82 -10.43 -7.51
N ASP A 217 15.30 -11.51 -6.91
CA ASP A 217 15.55 -11.88 -5.52
C ASP A 217 15.18 -10.75 -4.54
N SER A 218 14.01 -10.15 -4.74
CA SER A 218 13.50 -9.09 -3.88
C SER A 218 12.12 -9.43 -3.32
N ILE A 219 11.77 -8.75 -2.23
CA ILE A 219 10.53 -8.93 -1.49
C ILE A 219 9.82 -7.59 -1.29
N PHE A 220 8.53 -7.68 -0.94
CA PHE A 220 7.67 -6.55 -0.65
C PHE A 220 7.19 -6.63 0.81
N ASP A 221 7.01 -5.48 1.42
CA ASP A 221 6.52 -5.35 2.79
C ASP A 221 5.06 -4.91 2.81
N ALA A 222 4.19 -5.80 3.29
CA ALA A 222 2.79 -5.45 3.53
C ALA A 222 2.63 -4.50 4.72
N LEU A 223 3.43 -4.74 5.81
CA LEU A 223 3.34 -4.01 7.07
C LEU A 223 4.49 -4.38 8.02
N ALA A 224 4.79 -5.65 8.13
CA ALA A 224 5.50 -6.21 9.26
C ALA A 224 6.96 -5.76 9.33
N ILE A 225 7.65 -5.64 8.18
CA ILE A 225 9.05 -5.22 8.12
C ILE A 225 9.16 -3.73 8.47
N GLY A 226 8.29 -2.89 7.92
CA GLY A 226 8.25 -1.47 8.25
C GLY A 226 7.98 -1.22 9.72
N CYS A 227 7.02 -1.93 10.32
CA CYS A 227 6.76 -1.87 11.76
C CYS A 227 7.98 -2.28 12.60
N PHE A 228 8.67 -3.33 12.21
CA PHE A 228 9.85 -3.80 12.94
C PHE A 228 11.02 -2.80 12.85
N LEU A 229 11.33 -2.33 11.65
CA LEU A 229 12.49 -1.45 11.41
C LEU A 229 12.26 -0.02 11.89
N LEU A 230 11.05 0.53 11.68
CA LEU A 230 10.77 1.96 11.80
C LEU A 230 9.66 2.29 12.81
N GLY A 231 9.14 1.28 13.50
CA GLY A 231 8.21 1.44 14.61
C GLY A 231 6.75 1.21 14.26
N LEU A 232 6.01 0.85 15.31
CA LEU A 232 4.57 0.62 15.26
C LEU A 232 3.80 1.94 15.15
N ASP A 233 2.52 1.82 14.77
CA ASP A 233 1.58 2.93 14.83
C ASP A 233 1.56 3.53 16.26
N PRO A 234 1.76 4.86 16.40
CA PRO A 234 1.73 5.56 17.69
C PRO A 234 0.47 5.30 18.51
N TYR A 235 -0.65 4.98 17.86
CA TYR A 235 -1.89 4.57 18.54
C TYR A 235 -1.68 3.33 19.43
N HIS A 236 -0.87 2.36 18.98
CA HIS A 236 -0.59 1.12 19.71
C HIS A 236 0.55 1.25 20.73
N THR A 237 1.29 2.35 20.71
CA THR A 237 2.47 2.57 21.54
C THR A 237 2.35 3.80 22.45
N ASN A 238 1.13 4.30 22.65
CA ASN A 238 0.87 5.52 23.43
C ASN A 238 1.71 6.73 22.97
N GLY A 239 1.84 6.90 21.65
CA GLY A 239 2.55 8.01 21.03
C GLY A 239 4.08 7.84 20.93
N LYS A 240 4.63 6.68 21.29
CA LYS A 240 6.07 6.41 21.18
C LYS A 240 6.41 5.67 19.90
N ILE A 241 7.55 6.00 19.30
CA ILE A 241 8.12 5.21 18.19
C ILE A 241 8.96 4.09 18.81
N GLU A 242 8.45 2.86 18.74
CA GLU A 242 9.12 1.65 19.24
C GLU A 242 9.57 0.78 18.07
N THR A 243 10.88 0.69 17.85
CA THR A 243 11.48 -0.16 16.81
C THR A 243 11.90 -1.53 17.35
N GLY A 244 12.06 -2.51 16.48
CA GLY A 244 12.50 -3.87 16.82
C GLY A 244 11.43 -4.69 17.57
N ARG A 245 10.21 -4.17 17.66
CA ARG A 245 9.07 -4.88 18.24
C ARG A 245 8.28 -5.59 17.14
N LYS A 246 7.95 -6.85 17.37
CA LYS A 246 7.01 -7.55 16.50
C LYS A 246 5.62 -6.99 16.71
N ALA A 247 4.92 -6.67 15.65
CA ALA A 247 3.49 -6.49 15.71
C ALA A 247 2.86 -7.87 16.00
N GLU A 248 2.15 -8.00 17.10
CA GLU A 248 1.60 -9.29 17.55
C GLU A 248 0.69 -9.96 16.52
N TRP A 249 0.03 -9.15 15.70
CA TRP A 249 -0.83 -9.59 14.59
C TRP A 249 -0.05 -9.98 13.33
N CYS A 250 1.22 -9.62 13.20
CA CYS A 250 2.03 -10.00 12.06
C CYS A 250 2.60 -11.41 12.22
N ALA A 251 2.41 -12.24 11.20
CA ALA A 251 2.85 -13.63 11.22
C ALA A 251 4.37 -13.82 11.02
N ILE A 252 5.13 -12.75 10.84
CA ILE A 252 6.58 -12.81 10.59
C ILE A 252 7.34 -12.98 11.91
N ASP A 253 8.19 -14.01 11.96
CA ASP A 253 9.11 -14.25 13.06
C ASP A 253 10.56 -14.00 12.63
N TYR A 254 11.10 -12.82 12.96
CA TYR A 254 12.47 -12.43 12.65
C TYR A 254 13.11 -11.66 13.80
N THR A 255 14.45 -11.57 13.76
CA THR A 255 15.27 -10.83 14.72
C THR A 255 15.91 -9.60 14.04
N LYS A 256 16.50 -8.71 14.84
CA LYS A 256 17.20 -7.51 14.33
C LYS A 256 18.33 -7.85 13.36
N ASP A 257 19.00 -8.97 13.58
CA ASP A 257 20.21 -9.35 12.86
C ASP A 257 19.95 -9.81 11.42
N VAL A 258 18.69 -10.01 11.05
CA VAL A 258 18.32 -10.38 9.68
C VAL A 258 18.13 -9.19 8.74
N PHE A 259 18.28 -7.96 9.22
CA PHE A 259 18.10 -6.75 8.39
C PHE A 259 19.38 -5.91 8.34
N GLU A 260 19.66 -5.36 7.15
CA GLU A 260 20.77 -4.45 6.91
C GLU A 260 20.39 -3.37 5.90
N TRP A 261 20.88 -2.15 6.13
CA TRP A 261 20.81 -1.07 5.15
C TRP A 261 22.11 -1.01 4.37
N LYS A 262 22.05 -1.19 3.06
CA LYS A 262 23.21 -1.13 2.15
C LYS A 262 23.13 0.08 1.26
N LEU A 263 24.27 0.63 0.86
CA LEU A 263 24.33 1.69 -0.14
C LEU A 263 24.33 1.07 -1.53
N ASP A 264 23.52 1.62 -2.42
CA ASP A 264 23.62 1.32 -3.84
C ASP A 264 24.68 2.19 -4.54
N GLU A 265 24.84 2.04 -5.86
CA GLU A 265 25.81 2.76 -6.68
C GLU A 265 25.59 4.29 -6.69
N GLU A 266 24.37 4.75 -6.40
CA GLU A 266 24.01 6.16 -6.28
C GLU A 266 24.13 6.70 -4.84
N GLY A 267 24.62 5.88 -3.91
CA GLY A 267 24.75 6.21 -2.49
C GLY A 267 23.40 6.32 -1.76
N ARG A 268 22.36 5.64 -2.25
CA ARG A 268 21.05 5.55 -1.60
C ARG A 268 21.05 4.37 -0.64
N ARG A 269 20.50 4.56 0.55
CA ARG A 269 20.30 3.48 1.54
C ARG A 269 19.11 2.62 1.09
N ILE A 270 19.36 1.33 0.97
CA ILE A 270 18.38 0.32 0.55
C ILE A 270 18.26 -0.73 1.64
N PRO A 271 17.04 -1.08 2.11
CA PRO A 271 16.87 -2.13 3.09
C PRO A 271 17.00 -3.51 2.45
N PHE A 272 17.68 -4.41 3.15
CA PHE A 272 17.83 -5.81 2.81
C PHE A 272 17.49 -6.70 3.98
N MET A 273 17.06 -7.92 3.68
CA MET A 273 16.83 -8.97 4.67
C MET A 273 17.60 -10.22 4.28
N TYR A 274 18.23 -10.89 5.27
CA TYR A 274 18.89 -12.18 5.07
C TYR A 274 17.91 -13.32 5.35
N ASP A 275 17.68 -14.21 4.37
CA ASP A 275 16.72 -15.32 4.47
C ASP A 275 17.33 -16.60 5.07
N GLY A 276 18.63 -16.58 5.43
CA GLY A 276 19.42 -17.71 5.87
C GLY A 276 20.37 -18.25 4.80
N ALA A 277 20.19 -17.86 3.53
CA ALA A 277 21.02 -18.26 2.40
C ALA A 277 21.58 -17.07 1.63
N LYS A 278 20.76 -16.02 1.42
CA LYS A 278 21.13 -14.83 0.66
C LYS A 278 20.45 -13.58 1.20
N TRP A 279 20.93 -12.43 0.74
CA TRP A 279 20.32 -11.13 0.99
C TRP A 279 19.24 -10.85 -0.06
N LEU A 280 18.02 -10.63 0.41
CA LEU A 280 16.88 -10.20 -0.41
C LEU A 280 16.72 -8.68 -0.28
N ARG A 281 16.59 -7.99 -1.40
CA ARG A 281 16.25 -6.56 -1.42
C ARG A 281 14.81 -6.37 -0.97
N ILE A 282 14.54 -5.34 -0.17
CA ILE A 282 13.18 -4.96 0.21
C ILE A 282 12.76 -3.80 -0.69
N ASN A 283 11.72 -4.02 -1.50
CA ASN A 283 11.27 -3.08 -2.52
C ASN A 283 10.49 -1.90 -1.97
N ASN A 284 9.82 -2.09 -0.83
CA ASN A 284 9.08 -1.04 -0.14
C ASN A 284 9.05 -1.29 1.36
N LEU A 285 8.82 -0.23 2.14
CA LEU A 285 8.48 -0.32 3.58
C LEU A 285 7.20 0.45 3.84
N HIS A 286 6.26 -0.20 4.49
CA HIS A 286 5.02 0.40 4.96
C HIS A 286 5.21 0.94 6.39
N ILE A 287 5.33 2.25 6.55
CA ILE A 287 5.85 2.89 7.78
C ILE A 287 4.70 3.38 8.66
N HIS A 288 4.18 2.52 9.52
CA HIS A 288 3.04 2.82 10.38
C HIS A 288 3.33 3.84 11.49
N SER A 289 4.58 4.00 11.91
CA SER A 289 4.97 5.05 12.86
C SER A 289 4.80 6.47 12.32
N LYS A 290 4.67 6.61 10.98
CA LYS A 290 4.67 7.89 10.25
C LYS A 290 5.99 8.67 10.36
N ASP A 291 7.04 8.08 10.92
CA ASP A 291 8.41 8.61 10.85
C ASP A 291 9.10 8.19 9.54
N LEU A 292 8.62 8.75 8.43
CA LEU A 292 9.16 8.46 7.11
C LEU A 292 10.61 8.94 6.96
N LYS A 293 10.98 9.98 7.71
CA LYS A 293 12.32 10.56 7.65
C LYS A 293 13.40 9.53 7.97
N SER A 294 13.17 8.68 8.96
CA SER A 294 14.10 7.61 9.35
C SER A 294 14.23 6.51 8.29
N GLY A 295 13.25 6.38 7.40
CA GLY A 295 13.22 5.42 6.29
C GLY A 295 13.78 5.95 4.96
N LEU A 296 14.13 7.23 4.85
CA LEU A 296 14.61 7.79 3.58
C LEU A 296 15.92 7.16 3.09
N SER A 297 16.01 6.94 1.80
CA SER A 297 17.23 6.47 1.13
C SER A 297 18.35 7.51 1.11
N LYS A 298 17.98 8.80 1.10
CA LYS A 298 18.90 9.95 1.24
C LYS A 298 18.27 11.00 2.12
N GLU A 299 19.07 11.78 2.81
CA GLU A 299 18.60 12.96 3.53
C GLU A 299 18.02 13.99 2.55
N MET A 300 16.95 14.62 2.95
CA MET A 300 16.37 15.77 2.24
C MET A 300 17.27 16.99 2.51
N LEU A 301 17.75 17.64 1.45
CA LEU A 301 18.54 18.87 1.53
C LEU A 301 17.66 20.09 1.81
#